data_0da5681700cd4df6270b6b3ab9b5984a
#
_entry.id   0da5681700cd4df6270b6b3ab9b5984a
#
_cell.length_a   1.000
_cell.length_b   1.000
_cell.length_c   1.000
_cell.angle_alpha   90.00
_cell.angle_beta   90.00
_cell.angle_gamma   90.00
#
_symmetry.space_group_name_H-M   'P 1'
#
loop_
_entity.id
_entity.type
_entity.pdbx_description
1 polymer ?
#
loop_
_entity_poly.entity_id
_entity_poly.type
_entity_poly.pdbx_seq_one_letter_code
_entity_poly.pdbx_strand_id
1 'polypeptide(L)'
;MTEQKKKVKACKDTEYLFISAYLRAKEPQLLNAEKTGRMLGSSVQEAARILESCGYADVLAVGLDKALSDRRAAVFSEVEALAPKDGIVSLFRMRYDYHNAKTIVKAEAVGIDPAPLLSGAGRADAQALKTAYEIGESGSVPQAVLTAMQTARDALSRSADPQLADLILDRAYFAEYHETAAQVGSAFLMGYAQLQADSANLRAAVRARRMHKDAAFLKSVLVPGGSVPAEEICQALAQDEPFAPLFANTALFAAAQAGDESQSGSLTAFERLCDNTLTAYFAKAKSVVFGEQVVIAYLCALENEISAARMIISGLQAGLPADTIRARLRDLYQ
;
A
#
# COMPACT_ATOMS: atom_id res chain seq x y z
N MET A 1 33.21 6.51 -7.53
CA MET A 1 33.04 7.65 -6.59
C MET A 1 31.83 7.32 -5.73
N THR A 2 32.06 7.01 -4.47
CA THR A 2 31.00 6.66 -3.51
C THR A 2 30.23 7.95 -3.18
N GLU A 3 29.00 8.07 -3.69
CA GLU A 3 28.07 9.11 -3.21
C GLU A 3 27.84 8.90 -1.72
N GLN A 4 28.34 9.83 -0.91
CA GLN A 4 28.00 9.92 0.50
C GLN A 4 26.49 10.15 0.60
N LYS A 5 25.71 9.09 0.91
CA LYS A 5 24.29 9.19 1.27
C LYS A 5 24.19 10.21 2.41
N LYS A 6 23.67 11.41 2.15
CA LYS A 6 23.36 12.41 3.17
C LYS A 6 22.39 11.77 4.15
N LYS A 7 22.81 11.55 5.40
CA LYS A 7 21.89 11.20 6.49
C LYS A 7 20.84 12.31 6.58
N VAL A 8 19.59 11.99 6.34
CA VAL A 8 18.47 12.88 6.62
C VAL A 8 18.48 13.11 8.13
N LYS A 9 18.55 14.36 8.55
CA LYS A 9 18.53 14.71 9.98
C LYS A 9 17.12 14.42 10.48
N ALA A 10 16.95 13.54 11.47
CA ALA A 10 15.68 13.28 12.10
C ALA A 10 15.06 14.61 12.59
N CYS A 11 13.84 14.88 12.14
CA CYS A 11 13.10 16.07 12.57
C CYS A 11 12.72 15.94 14.05
N LYS A 12 12.64 17.06 14.76
CA LYS A 12 12.14 17.06 16.15
C LYS A 12 10.62 17.00 16.14
N ASP A 13 10.01 16.34 17.12
CA ASP A 13 8.56 16.27 17.26
C ASP A 13 7.89 17.66 17.23
N THR A 14 8.55 18.70 17.76
CA THR A 14 8.08 20.07 17.73
C THR A 14 7.94 20.69 16.35
N GLU A 15 8.63 20.15 15.35
CA GLU A 15 8.50 20.60 13.95
C GLU A 15 7.16 20.14 13.32
N TYR A 16 6.51 19.14 13.94
CA TYR A 16 5.21 18.62 13.53
C TYR A 16 4.02 19.27 14.24
N LEU A 17 4.20 20.24 15.15
CA LEU A 17 3.11 20.83 15.93
C LEU A 17 1.98 21.37 15.05
N PHE A 18 2.32 22.20 14.05
CA PHE A 18 1.32 22.80 13.18
C PHE A 18 0.58 21.75 12.35
N ILE A 19 1.33 20.88 11.64
CA ILE A 19 0.71 19.87 10.77
C ILE A 19 -0.11 18.87 11.58
N SER A 20 0.31 18.49 12.78
CA SER A 20 -0.46 17.58 13.64
C SER A 20 -1.80 18.19 14.04
N ALA A 21 -1.81 19.45 14.49
CA ALA A 21 -3.06 20.14 14.82
C ALA A 21 -3.98 20.28 13.60
N TYR A 22 -3.40 20.61 12.45
CA TYR A 22 -4.12 20.72 11.19
C TYR A 22 -4.78 19.39 10.77
N LEU A 23 -4.04 18.29 10.81
CA LEU A 23 -4.54 16.96 10.43
C LEU A 23 -5.60 16.47 11.43
N ARG A 24 -5.42 16.71 12.74
CA ARG A 24 -6.44 16.40 13.76
C ARG A 24 -7.76 17.12 13.48
N ALA A 25 -7.72 18.37 13.02
CA ALA A 25 -8.93 19.11 12.65
C ALA A 25 -9.58 18.55 11.36
N LYS A 26 -8.82 17.86 10.51
CA LYS A 26 -9.32 17.21 9.29
C LYS A 26 -9.78 15.76 9.49
N GLU A 27 -9.32 15.06 10.52
CA GLU A 27 -9.73 13.67 10.79
C GLU A 27 -11.26 13.47 10.81
N PRO A 28 -12.10 14.36 11.37
CA PRO A 28 -13.57 14.18 11.35
C PRO A 28 -14.18 14.18 9.94
N GLN A 29 -13.48 14.67 8.94
CA GLN A 29 -13.92 14.64 7.53
C GLN A 29 -13.75 13.24 6.92
N LEU A 30 -12.84 12.41 7.45
CA LEU A 30 -12.63 11.05 6.95
C LEU A 30 -13.90 10.20 7.10
N LEU A 31 -13.97 9.14 6.30
CA LEU A 31 -14.97 8.10 6.46
C LEU A 31 -14.82 7.44 7.83
N ASN A 32 -15.95 7.25 8.50
CA ASN A 32 -16.06 6.52 9.74
C ASN A 32 -17.12 5.40 9.63
N ALA A 33 -17.29 4.62 10.68
CA ALA A 33 -18.25 3.51 10.70
C ALA A 33 -19.71 3.98 10.45
N GLU A 34 -20.10 5.16 10.94
CA GLU A 34 -21.45 5.70 10.73
C GLU A 34 -21.69 6.06 9.26
N LYS A 35 -20.79 6.87 8.67
CA LYS A 35 -20.87 7.24 7.24
C LYS A 35 -20.87 6.02 6.34
N THR A 36 -19.98 5.05 6.63
CA THR A 36 -19.90 3.77 5.90
C THR A 36 -21.18 2.97 6.00
N GLY A 37 -21.78 2.88 7.20
CA GLY A 37 -23.07 2.20 7.41
C GLY A 37 -24.19 2.86 6.62
N ARG A 38 -24.23 4.19 6.57
CA ARG A 38 -25.20 4.95 5.77
C ARG A 38 -25.01 4.70 4.26
N MET A 39 -23.77 4.71 3.78
CA MET A 39 -23.47 4.43 2.36
C MET A 39 -23.95 3.03 1.94
N LEU A 40 -23.71 2.02 2.78
CA LEU A 40 -24.12 0.62 2.50
C LEU A 40 -25.63 0.43 2.45
N GLY A 41 -26.40 1.25 3.20
CA GLY A 41 -27.87 1.20 3.24
C GLY A 41 -28.55 2.15 2.25
N SER A 42 -27.80 2.80 1.35
CA SER A 42 -28.30 3.85 0.49
C SER A 42 -28.14 3.54 -1.01
N SER A 43 -28.64 4.43 -1.87
CA SER A 43 -28.37 4.38 -3.31
C SER A 43 -26.95 4.83 -3.64
N VAL A 44 -26.47 4.53 -4.86
CA VAL A 44 -25.17 5.03 -5.36
C VAL A 44 -25.11 6.56 -5.30
N GLN A 45 -26.21 7.25 -5.62
CA GLN A 45 -26.32 8.71 -5.57
C GLN A 45 -26.12 9.27 -4.16
N GLU A 46 -26.77 8.66 -3.16
CA GLU A 46 -26.63 9.09 -1.77
C GLU A 46 -25.23 8.76 -1.21
N ALA A 47 -24.70 7.59 -1.56
CA ALA A 47 -23.33 7.22 -1.19
C ALA A 47 -22.30 8.19 -1.80
N ALA A 48 -22.50 8.63 -3.05
CA ALA A 48 -21.65 9.65 -3.69
C ALA A 48 -21.69 10.99 -2.92
N ARG A 49 -22.88 11.47 -2.51
CA ARG A 49 -23.02 12.70 -1.71
C ARG A 49 -22.33 12.59 -0.34
N ILE A 50 -22.35 11.42 0.27
CA ILE A 50 -21.58 11.19 1.52
C ILE A 50 -20.09 11.36 1.26
N LEU A 51 -19.56 10.82 0.15
CA LEU A 51 -18.15 11.02 -0.23
C LEU A 51 -17.82 12.48 -0.50
N GLU A 52 -18.71 13.24 -1.17
CA GLU A 52 -18.53 14.69 -1.35
C GLU A 52 -18.38 15.41 0.01
N SER A 53 -19.18 15.03 1.02
CA SER A 53 -19.05 15.56 2.38
C SER A 53 -17.71 15.21 3.05
N CYS A 54 -17.01 14.18 2.55
CA CYS A 54 -15.65 13.81 2.97
C CYS A 54 -14.56 14.50 2.14
N GLY A 55 -14.94 15.41 1.22
CA GLY A 55 -14.01 16.21 0.40
C GLY A 55 -13.61 15.55 -0.91
N TYR A 56 -14.36 14.57 -1.40
CA TYR A 56 -14.22 14.04 -2.76
C TYR A 56 -14.97 14.92 -3.77
N ALA A 57 -14.52 14.90 -5.01
CA ALA A 57 -15.29 15.45 -6.12
C ALA A 57 -16.55 14.61 -6.36
N ASP A 58 -17.55 15.18 -7.06
CA ASP A 58 -18.75 14.43 -7.46
C ASP A 58 -18.36 13.21 -8.30
N VAL A 59 -18.47 12.04 -7.66
CA VAL A 59 -18.09 10.74 -8.21
C VAL A 59 -18.90 10.38 -9.45
N LEU A 60 -20.15 10.86 -9.54
CA LEU A 60 -21.04 10.58 -10.66
C LEU A 60 -20.72 11.46 -11.86
N ALA A 61 -20.24 12.68 -11.62
CA ALA A 61 -19.87 13.61 -12.70
C ALA A 61 -18.48 13.33 -13.28
N VAL A 62 -17.47 13.07 -12.42
CA VAL A 62 -16.07 12.91 -12.86
C VAL A 62 -15.61 11.47 -12.99
N GLY A 63 -16.40 10.52 -12.49
CA GLY A 63 -16.03 9.11 -12.38
C GLY A 63 -15.28 8.76 -11.10
N LEU A 64 -15.50 7.52 -10.60
CA LEU A 64 -14.98 7.05 -9.33
C LEU A 64 -13.45 7.11 -9.26
N ASP A 65 -12.75 6.54 -10.23
CA ASP A 65 -11.30 6.46 -10.24
C ASP A 65 -10.65 7.83 -10.21
N LYS A 66 -11.20 8.77 -10.99
CA LYS A 66 -10.71 10.14 -11.04
C LYS A 66 -10.95 10.87 -9.70
N ALA A 67 -12.16 10.78 -9.14
CA ALA A 67 -12.46 11.40 -7.84
C ALA A 67 -11.54 10.89 -6.72
N LEU A 68 -11.27 9.59 -6.66
CA LEU A 68 -10.37 8.97 -5.69
C LEU A 68 -8.91 9.39 -5.92
N SER A 69 -8.47 9.46 -7.17
CA SER A 69 -7.12 9.89 -7.53
C SER A 69 -6.88 11.37 -7.22
N ASP A 70 -7.83 12.24 -7.58
CA ASP A 70 -7.76 13.67 -7.32
C ASP A 70 -7.71 13.97 -5.81
N ARG A 71 -8.55 13.28 -5.00
CA ARG A 71 -8.53 13.39 -3.54
C ARG A 71 -7.18 13.02 -2.96
N ARG A 72 -6.61 11.91 -3.40
CA ARG A 72 -5.26 11.47 -2.97
C ARG A 72 -4.21 12.52 -3.32
N ALA A 73 -4.17 12.96 -4.56
CA ALA A 73 -3.21 13.94 -5.04
C ALA A 73 -3.29 15.25 -4.26
N ALA A 74 -4.51 15.74 -4.02
CA ALA A 74 -4.75 16.96 -3.24
C ALA A 74 -4.22 16.84 -1.81
N VAL A 75 -4.56 15.74 -1.10
CA VAL A 75 -4.10 15.53 0.28
C VAL A 75 -2.59 15.33 0.35
N PHE A 76 -1.99 14.56 -0.57
CA PHE A 76 -0.54 14.38 -0.59
C PHE A 76 0.18 15.72 -0.80
N SER A 77 -0.29 16.55 -1.73
CA SER A 77 0.30 17.86 -1.98
C SER A 77 0.13 18.81 -0.78
N GLU A 78 -1.04 18.77 -0.14
CA GLU A 78 -1.31 19.58 1.06
C GLU A 78 -0.39 19.17 2.23
N VAL A 79 -0.29 17.87 2.51
CA VAL A 79 0.58 17.35 3.58
C VAL A 79 2.06 17.65 3.27
N GLU A 80 2.50 17.47 2.02
CA GLU A 80 3.87 17.75 1.60
C GLU A 80 4.25 19.24 1.74
N ALA A 81 3.29 20.14 1.53
CA ALA A 81 3.50 21.58 1.69
C ALA A 81 3.64 22.00 3.17
N LEU A 82 3.02 21.27 4.10
CA LEU A 82 2.91 21.64 5.52
C LEU A 82 3.81 20.80 6.43
N ALA A 83 4.17 19.58 6.03
CA ALA A 83 5.03 18.68 6.81
C ALA A 83 6.52 19.06 6.71
N PRO A 84 7.33 18.70 7.70
CA PRO A 84 8.78 18.77 7.60
C PRO A 84 9.28 17.99 6.36
N LYS A 85 10.43 18.42 5.82
CA LYS A 85 11.06 17.80 4.64
C LYS A 85 11.91 16.57 5.04
N ASP A 86 11.25 15.57 5.61
CA ASP A 86 11.84 14.36 6.17
C ASP A 86 11.73 13.10 5.27
N GLY A 87 11.01 13.21 4.17
CA GLY A 87 10.83 12.11 3.21
C GLY A 87 9.61 11.21 3.49
N ILE A 88 8.83 11.44 4.56
CA ILE A 88 7.65 10.61 4.88
C ILE A 88 6.64 10.62 3.73
N VAL A 89 6.26 11.79 3.22
CA VAL A 89 5.30 11.89 2.10
C VAL A 89 5.84 11.22 0.84
N SER A 90 7.13 11.41 0.56
CA SER A 90 7.82 10.76 -0.56
C SER A 90 7.74 9.24 -0.47
N LEU A 91 7.86 8.68 0.73
CA LEU A 91 7.73 7.24 0.97
C LEU A 91 6.32 6.73 0.62
N PHE A 92 5.27 7.47 0.96
CA PHE A 92 3.90 7.10 0.56
C PHE A 92 3.67 7.21 -0.96
N ARG A 93 4.30 8.19 -1.63
CA ARG A 93 4.26 8.33 -3.08
C ARG A 93 5.00 7.21 -3.83
N MET A 94 6.01 6.60 -3.23
CA MET A 94 6.82 5.52 -3.82
C MET A 94 5.97 4.37 -4.36
N ARG A 95 4.91 3.99 -3.65
CA ARG A 95 3.97 2.95 -4.08
C ARG A 95 3.43 3.19 -5.49
N TYR A 96 3.21 4.46 -5.87
CA TYR A 96 2.64 4.81 -7.16
C TYR A 96 3.68 4.84 -8.27
N ASP A 97 4.94 5.09 -7.96
CA ASP A 97 6.03 4.89 -8.92
C ASP A 97 6.13 3.42 -9.33
N TYR A 98 6.08 2.50 -8.37
CA TYR A 98 6.12 1.06 -8.65
C TYR A 98 4.82 0.54 -9.28
N HIS A 99 3.67 1.13 -8.96
CA HIS A 99 2.42 0.86 -9.69
C HIS A 99 2.56 1.24 -11.17
N ASN A 100 3.03 2.45 -11.45
CA ASN A 100 3.28 2.92 -12.80
C ASN A 100 4.34 2.06 -13.51
N ALA A 101 5.41 1.70 -12.81
CA ALA A 101 6.45 0.80 -13.34
C ALA A 101 5.88 -0.55 -13.81
N LYS A 102 5.06 -1.21 -12.98
CA LYS A 102 4.36 -2.45 -13.35
C LYS A 102 3.46 -2.27 -14.56
N THR A 103 2.71 -1.17 -14.59
CA THR A 103 1.79 -0.85 -15.68
C THR A 103 2.54 -0.65 -16.99
N ILE A 104 3.62 0.15 -16.99
CA ILE A 104 4.42 0.44 -18.19
C ILE A 104 5.08 -0.84 -18.73
N VAL A 105 5.77 -1.62 -17.88
CA VAL A 105 6.46 -2.85 -18.29
C VAL A 105 5.49 -3.87 -18.89
N LYS A 106 4.31 -4.05 -18.30
CA LYS A 106 3.31 -4.99 -18.81
C LYS A 106 2.62 -4.47 -20.07
N ALA A 107 2.35 -3.18 -20.15
CA ALA A 107 1.73 -2.56 -21.32
C ALA A 107 2.64 -2.68 -22.57
N GLU A 108 3.96 -2.47 -22.40
CA GLU A 108 4.93 -2.70 -23.47
C GLU A 108 4.89 -4.15 -23.98
N ALA A 109 4.86 -5.13 -23.07
CA ALA A 109 4.86 -6.55 -23.44
C ALA A 109 3.62 -6.98 -24.24
N VAL A 110 2.47 -6.32 -24.03
CA VAL A 110 1.22 -6.64 -24.76
C VAL A 110 0.90 -5.61 -25.86
N GLY A 111 1.74 -4.59 -26.03
CA GLY A 111 1.59 -3.58 -27.11
C GLY A 111 0.42 -2.63 -26.92
N ILE A 112 0.07 -2.26 -25.67
CA ILE A 112 -0.99 -1.31 -25.37
C ILE A 112 -0.45 0.01 -24.81
N ASP A 113 -1.22 1.11 -24.93
CA ASP A 113 -0.85 2.38 -24.29
C ASP A 113 -1.14 2.32 -22.79
N PRO A 114 -0.13 2.52 -21.90
CA PRO A 114 -0.33 2.54 -20.47
C PRO A 114 -0.99 3.80 -19.93
N ALA A 115 -1.02 4.90 -20.69
CA ALA A 115 -1.39 6.24 -20.22
C ALA A 115 -2.72 6.30 -19.41
N PRO A 116 -3.82 5.62 -19.83
CA PRO A 116 -5.07 5.63 -19.07
C PRO A 116 -5.00 4.94 -17.69
N LEU A 117 -3.98 4.10 -17.46
CA LEU A 117 -3.82 3.30 -16.25
C LEU A 117 -2.78 3.89 -15.29
N LEU A 118 -2.07 4.94 -15.69
CA LEU A 118 -1.02 5.55 -14.88
C LEU A 118 -1.62 6.43 -13.76
N SER A 119 -0.95 6.43 -12.61
CA SER A 119 -1.29 7.27 -11.46
C SER A 119 -0.40 8.50 -11.40
N GLY A 120 -1.02 9.69 -11.22
CA GLY A 120 -0.29 10.93 -10.94
C GLY A 120 0.16 11.10 -9.48
N ALA A 121 -0.05 10.10 -8.62
CA ALA A 121 0.29 10.19 -7.19
C ALA A 121 1.76 9.83 -6.86
N GLY A 122 2.56 9.44 -7.84
CA GLY A 122 3.97 9.08 -7.68
C GLY A 122 4.88 10.24 -7.28
N ARG A 123 6.14 9.94 -6.96
CA ARG A 123 7.23 10.92 -6.77
C ARG A 123 7.64 11.49 -8.12
N ALA A 124 7.68 10.63 -9.12
CA ALA A 124 7.96 11.00 -10.50
C ALA A 124 6.66 11.26 -11.28
N ASP A 125 6.71 12.19 -12.21
CA ASP A 125 5.68 12.32 -13.22
C ASP A 125 5.57 11.02 -14.03
N ALA A 126 4.35 10.55 -14.25
CA ALA A 126 4.12 9.25 -14.89
C ALA A 126 4.60 9.19 -16.34
N GLN A 127 4.49 10.32 -17.07
CA GLN A 127 4.99 10.40 -18.45
C GLN A 127 6.53 10.49 -18.47
N ALA A 128 7.14 11.21 -17.51
CA ALA A 128 8.59 11.23 -17.35
C ALA A 128 9.14 9.82 -17.03
N LEU A 129 8.43 9.04 -16.20
CA LEU A 129 8.80 7.64 -15.89
C LEU A 129 8.75 6.77 -17.16
N LYS A 130 7.69 6.90 -17.97
CA LYS A 130 7.58 6.18 -19.26
C LYS A 130 8.74 6.54 -20.19
N THR A 131 9.00 7.84 -20.37
CA THR A 131 10.09 8.33 -21.23
C THR A 131 11.46 7.85 -20.75
N ALA A 132 11.73 7.92 -19.43
CA ALA A 132 12.98 7.43 -18.83
C ALA A 132 13.18 5.93 -19.09
N TYR A 133 12.10 5.14 -19.00
CA TYR A 133 12.13 3.72 -19.29
C TYR A 133 12.41 3.41 -20.77
N GLU A 134 11.82 4.16 -21.70
CA GLU A 134 12.01 4.01 -23.15
C GLU A 134 13.44 4.39 -23.57
N ILE A 135 14.00 5.47 -23.02
CA ILE A 135 15.34 5.97 -23.34
C ILE A 135 16.42 5.18 -22.58
N GLY A 136 16.10 4.66 -21.39
CA GLY A 136 17.06 3.98 -20.52
C GLY A 136 17.87 4.90 -19.59
N GLU A 137 17.50 6.20 -19.51
CA GLU A 137 18.15 7.21 -18.68
C GLU A 137 17.20 7.74 -17.62
N SER A 138 17.64 7.83 -16.36
CA SER A 138 16.75 8.18 -15.25
C SER A 138 16.29 9.65 -15.25
N GLY A 139 17.11 10.59 -15.68
CA GLY A 139 16.77 12.00 -15.64
C GLY A 139 16.29 12.45 -14.25
N SER A 140 15.02 12.87 -14.14
CA SER A 140 14.37 13.25 -12.88
C SER A 140 13.70 12.09 -12.14
N VAL A 141 13.73 10.88 -12.70
CA VAL A 141 13.08 9.68 -12.14
C VAL A 141 14.01 8.99 -11.14
N PRO A 142 13.50 8.42 -10.03
CA PRO A 142 14.32 7.65 -9.09
C PRO A 142 15.04 6.48 -9.79
N GLN A 143 16.37 6.45 -9.67
CA GLN A 143 17.21 5.45 -10.35
C GLN A 143 16.83 4.01 -9.96
N ALA A 144 16.45 3.78 -8.69
CA ALA A 144 16.03 2.47 -8.21
C ALA A 144 14.83 1.92 -8.98
N VAL A 145 13.82 2.77 -9.24
CA VAL A 145 12.63 2.40 -10.02
C VAL A 145 13.01 2.02 -11.44
N LEU A 146 13.81 2.86 -12.12
CA LEU A 146 14.24 2.59 -13.50
C LEU A 146 15.04 1.29 -13.60
N THR A 147 15.98 1.05 -12.69
CA THR A 147 16.76 -0.19 -12.65
C THR A 147 15.87 -1.42 -12.45
N ALA A 148 14.87 -1.32 -11.58
CA ALA A 148 13.91 -2.40 -11.36
C ALA A 148 13.04 -2.65 -12.61
N MET A 149 12.63 -1.60 -13.32
CA MET A 149 11.87 -1.72 -14.58
C MET A 149 12.69 -2.40 -15.67
N GLN A 150 13.96 -2.03 -15.84
CA GLN A 150 14.85 -2.66 -16.81
C GLN A 150 15.06 -4.16 -16.50
N THR A 151 15.28 -4.49 -15.22
CA THR A 151 15.40 -5.87 -14.75
C THR A 151 14.12 -6.68 -15.02
N ALA A 152 12.96 -6.08 -14.76
CA ALA A 152 11.66 -6.70 -15.01
C ALA A 152 11.40 -6.91 -16.52
N ARG A 153 11.76 -5.92 -17.38
CA ARG A 153 11.72 -6.05 -18.84
C ARG A 153 12.54 -7.24 -19.33
N ASP A 154 13.79 -7.32 -18.87
CA ASP A 154 14.71 -8.38 -19.27
C ASP A 154 14.21 -9.76 -18.82
N ALA A 155 13.63 -9.86 -17.64
CA ALA A 155 13.03 -11.09 -17.16
C ALA A 155 11.79 -11.47 -17.97
N LEU A 156 10.91 -10.52 -18.24
CA LEU A 156 9.68 -10.73 -19.01
C LEU A 156 9.98 -11.15 -20.46
N SER A 157 10.95 -10.50 -21.11
CA SER A 157 11.35 -10.85 -22.49
C SER A 157 11.97 -12.25 -22.59
N ARG A 158 12.62 -12.76 -21.53
CA ARG A 158 13.20 -14.11 -21.51
C ARG A 158 12.21 -15.21 -21.12
N SER A 159 11.30 -14.91 -20.19
CA SER A 159 10.39 -15.92 -19.61
C SER A 159 8.99 -15.91 -20.21
N ALA A 160 8.58 -14.80 -20.83
CA ALA A 160 7.20 -14.50 -21.22
C ALA A 160 6.19 -14.60 -20.03
N ASP A 161 6.69 -14.48 -18.79
CA ASP A 161 5.90 -14.58 -17.56
C ASP A 161 5.72 -13.19 -16.91
N PRO A 162 4.52 -12.58 -17.03
CA PRO A 162 4.23 -11.29 -16.40
C PRO A 162 4.30 -11.32 -14.87
N GLN A 163 4.08 -12.49 -14.25
CA GLN A 163 4.15 -12.64 -12.81
C GLN A 163 5.58 -12.42 -12.31
N LEU A 164 6.57 -12.90 -13.05
CA LEU A 164 7.97 -12.70 -12.68
C LEU A 164 8.37 -11.22 -12.69
N ALA A 165 7.87 -10.45 -13.67
CA ALA A 165 8.08 -9.00 -13.71
C ALA A 165 7.45 -8.29 -12.49
N ASP A 166 6.21 -8.66 -12.13
CA ASP A 166 5.55 -8.13 -10.93
C ASP A 166 6.36 -8.43 -9.66
N LEU A 167 6.88 -9.66 -9.50
CA LEU A 167 7.68 -10.07 -8.35
C LEU A 167 8.99 -9.26 -8.22
N ILE A 168 9.67 -9.02 -9.33
CA ILE A 168 10.90 -8.21 -9.36
C ILE A 168 10.59 -6.80 -8.87
N LEU A 169 9.52 -6.19 -9.37
CA LEU A 169 9.12 -4.84 -9.01
C LEU A 169 8.61 -4.75 -7.57
N ASP A 170 7.89 -5.77 -7.05
CA ASP A 170 7.48 -5.83 -5.65
C ASP A 170 8.67 -5.92 -4.71
N ARG A 171 9.63 -6.80 -5.00
CA ARG A 171 10.85 -6.91 -4.19
C ARG A 171 11.66 -5.61 -4.17
N ALA A 172 11.77 -4.95 -5.32
CA ALA A 172 12.44 -3.66 -5.41
C ALA A 172 11.71 -2.57 -4.61
N TYR A 173 10.38 -2.52 -4.69
CA TYR A 173 9.54 -1.63 -3.88
C TYR A 173 9.79 -1.81 -2.38
N PHE A 174 9.69 -3.04 -1.87
CA PHE A 174 9.87 -3.30 -0.44
C PHE A 174 11.29 -3.04 0.03
N ALA A 175 12.29 -3.31 -0.82
CA ALA A 175 13.69 -2.99 -0.51
C ALA A 175 13.91 -1.48 -0.38
N GLU A 176 13.44 -0.70 -1.37
CA GLU A 176 13.57 0.76 -1.35
C GLU A 176 12.74 1.38 -0.22
N TYR A 177 11.52 0.84 0.02
CA TYR A 177 10.64 1.30 1.10
C TYR A 177 11.31 1.13 2.47
N HIS A 178 11.86 -0.05 2.74
CA HIS A 178 12.56 -0.35 3.99
C HIS A 178 13.82 0.51 4.16
N GLU A 179 14.63 0.66 3.10
CA GLU A 179 15.82 1.51 3.13
C GLU A 179 15.45 2.98 3.40
N THR A 180 14.42 3.50 2.73
CA THR A 180 13.96 4.87 2.92
C THR A 180 13.39 5.08 4.32
N ALA A 181 12.61 4.15 4.85
CA ALA A 181 12.09 4.19 6.22
C ALA A 181 13.24 4.24 7.25
N ALA A 182 14.31 3.46 7.02
CA ALA A 182 15.51 3.49 7.86
C ALA A 182 16.24 4.84 7.79
N GLN A 183 16.28 5.49 6.63
CA GLN A 183 16.89 6.80 6.44
C GLN A 183 16.12 7.93 7.11
N VAL A 184 14.78 7.86 7.13
CA VAL A 184 13.91 8.77 7.88
C VAL A 184 14.19 8.68 9.38
N GLY A 185 14.54 7.48 9.88
CA GLY A 185 14.94 7.27 11.27
C GLY A 185 13.78 7.24 12.26
N SER A 186 12.54 7.15 11.78
CA SER A 186 11.35 6.98 12.60
C SER A 186 11.15 5.53 13.03
N ALA A 187 11.15 5.27 14.34
CA ALA A 187 10.85 3.93 14.86
C ALA A 187 9.42 3.50 14.52
N PHE A 188 8.46 4.44 14.52
CA PHE A 188 7.08 4.16 14.16
C PHE A 188 6.94 3.79 12.68
N LEU A 189 7.58 4.55 11.79
CA LEU A 189 7.59 4.27 10.35
C LEU A 189 8.27 2.93 10.05
N MET A 190 9.40 2.65 10.70
CA MET A 190 10.14 1.40 10.53
C MET A 190 9.30 0.19 10.96
N GLY A 191 8.64 0.27 12.13
CA GLY A 191 7.74 -0.79 12.58
C GLY A 191 6.55 -1.01 11.63
N TYR A 192 6.03 0.06 11.03
CA TYR A 192 5.00 -0.05 9.99
C TYR A 192 5.52 -0.72 8.73
N ALA A 193 6.72 -0.34 8.27
CA ALA A 193 7.37 -0.95 7.10
C ALA A 193 7.61 -2.46 7.29
N GLN A 194 8.13 -2.84 8.46
CA GLN A 194 8.32 -4.26 8.81
C GLN A 194 7.00 -5.02 8.82
N LEU A 195 5.96 -4.46 9.45
CA LEU A 195 4.64 -5.09 9.50
C LEU A 195 4.01 -5.25 8.11
N GLN A 196 4.21 -4.30 7.20
CA GLN A 196 3.78 -4.42 5.81
C GLN A 196 4.48 -5.58 5.08
N ALA A 197 5.81 -5.71 5.24
CA ALA A 197 6.58 -6.79 4.64
C ALA A 197 6.18 -8.15 5.24
N ASP A 198 6.02 -8.26 6.56
CA ASP A 198 5.55 -9.48 7.22
C ASP A 198 4.14 -9.87 6.76
N SER A 199 3.23 -8.90 6.61
CA SER A 199 1.88 -9.14 6.08
C SER A 199 1.91 -9.63 4.64
N ALA A 200 2.78 -9.07 3.79
CA ALA A 200 2.96 -9.52 2.40
C ALA A 200 3.52 -10.95 2.35
N ASN A 201 4.52 -11.24 3.17
CA ASN A 201 5.16 -12.56 3.24
C ASN A 201 4.20 -13.62 3.77
N LEU A 202 3.42 -13.33 4.82
CA LEU A 202 2.41 -14.24 5.34
C LEU A 202 1.34 -14.56 4.28
N ARG A 203 0.87 -13.54 3.54
CA ARG A 203 -0.09 -13.75 2.43
C ARG A 203 0.51 -14.60 1.32
N ALA A 204 1.76 -14.37 0.96
CA ALA A 204 2.46 -15.17 -0.04
C ALA A 204 2.57 -16.64 0.42
N ALA A 205 2.93 -16.88 1.69
CA ALA A 205 3.06 -18.21 2.27
C ALA A 205 1.74 -18.98 2.28
N VAL A 206 0.66 -18.37 2.78
CA VAL A 206 -0.68 -18.99 2.83
C VAL A 206 -1.19 -19.31 1.40
N ARG A 207 -0.99 -18.40 0.45
CA ARG A 207 -1.37 -18.63 -0.95
C ARG A 207 -0.53 -19.73 -1.60
N ALA A 208 0.80 -19.75 -1.37
CA ALA A 208 1.70 -20.77 -1.89
C ALA A 208 1.29 -22.18 -1.39
N ARG A 209 0.98 -22.33 -0.10
CA ARG A 209 0.45 -23.57 0.48
C ARG A 209 -0.82 -24.02 -0.22
N ARG A 210 -1.80 -23.14 -0.37
CA ARG A 210 -3.07 -23.44 -1.04
C ARG A 210 -2.94 -23.79 -2.51
N MET A 211 -1.94 -23.23 -3.18
CA MET A 211 -1.63 -23.51 -4.58
C MET A 211 -0.68 -24.71 -4.73
N HIS A 212 -0.34 -25.40 -3.62
CA HIS A 212 0.60 -26.52 -3.58
C HIS A 212 1.95 -26.18 -4.27
N LYS A 213 2.42 -24.94 -4.05
CA LYS A 213 3.72 -24.48 -4.53
C LYS A 213 4.82 -24.92 -3.55
N ASP A 214 6.03 -25.13 -4.08
CA ASP A 214 7.18 -25.51 -3.27
C ASP A 214 7.87 -24.31 -2.59
N ALA A 215 8.82 -24.61 -1.72
CA ALA A 215 9.59 -23.60 -1.00
C ALA A 215 10.48 -22.75 -1.94
N ALA A 216 10.89 -23.28 -3.09
CA ALA A 216 11.68 -22.54 -4.07
C ALA A 216 10.83 -21.44 -4.72
N PHE A 217 9.59 -21.75 -5.09
CA PHE A 217 8.62 -20.76 -5.54
C PHE A 217 8.37 -19.73 -4.45
N LEU A 218 8.08 -20.16 -3.20
CA LEU A 218 7.83 -19.23 -2.09
C LEU A 218 9.01 -18.28 -1.89
N LYS A 219 10.24 -18.79 -1.87
CA LYS A 219 11.46 -17.97 -1.73
C LYS A 219 11.57 -16.90 -2.84
N SER A 220 11.09 -17.18 -4.04
CA SER A 220 11.11 -16.23 -5.16
C SER A 220 10.12 -15.08 -4.97
N VAL A 221 9.00 -15.29 -4.25
CA VAL A 221 7.93 -14.30 -4.07
C VAL A 221 8.00 -13.53 -2.76
N LEU A 222 8.77 -14.01 -1.77
CA LEU A 222 8.95 -13.31 -0.50
C LEU A 222 9.70 -11.98 -0.71
N VAL A 223 9.24 -10.95 0.03
CA VAL A 223 9.80 -9.60 -0.02
C VAL A 223 10.73 -9.34 1.18
N PRO A 224 11.74 -8.47 1.04
CA PRO A 224 12.64 -8.13 2.13
C PRO A 224 12.00 -7.15 3.12
N GLY A 225 12.61 -7.00 4.31
CA GLY A 225 12.27 -5.98 5.30
C GLY A 225 11.28 -6.43 6.37
N GLY A 226 10.83 -7.68 6.36
CA GLY A 226 10.02 -8.25 7.43
C GLY A 226 10.85 -8.61 8.68
N SER A 227 10.17 -8.81 9.80
CA SER A 227 10.77 -9.26 11.06
C SER A 227 10.87 -10.79 11.16
N VAL A 228 10.04 -11.52 10.41
CA VAL A 228 10.06 -12.99 10.34
C VAL A 228 11.00 -13.43 9.22
N PRO A 229 12.01 -14.26 9.51
CA PRO A 229 12.99 -14.70 8.52
C PRO A 229 12.35 -15.47 7.36
N ALA A 230 12.71 -15.10 6.14
CA ALA A 230 12.18 -15.74 4.93
C ALA A 230 12.52 -17.25 4.87
N GLU A 231 13.67 -17.64 5.38
CA GLU A 231 14.13 -19.03 5.44
C GLU A 231 13.22 -19.87 6.33
N GLU A 232 12.79 -19.36 7.48
CA GLU A 232 11.87 -20.04 8.40
C GLU A 232 10.49 -20.23 7.77
N ILE A 233 9.99 -19.20 7.05
CA ILE A 233 8.71 -19.29 6.32
C ILE A 233 8.78 -20.36 5.22
N CYS A 234 9.89 -20.40 4.47
CA CYS A 234 10.11 -21.41 3.44
C CYS A 234 10.23 -22.82 4.04
N GLN A 235 10.90 -22.97 5.18
CA GLN A 235 11.05 -24.26 5.87
C GLN A 235 9.69 -24.76 6.36
N ALA A 236 8.88 -23.92 6.99
CA ALA A 236 7.54 -24.28 7.43
C ALA A 236 6.64 -24.75 6.27
N LEU A 237 6.75 -24.11 5.10
CA LEU A 237 6.05 -24.59 3.91
C LEU A 237 6.55 -25.95 3.47
N ALA A 238 7.87 -26.17 3.43
CA ALA A 238 8.48 -27.43 2.97
C ALA A 238 8.15 -28.61 3.89
N GLN A 239 7.97 -28.34 5.19
CA GLN A 239 7.68 -29.36 6.22
C GLN A 239 6.17 -29.49 6.49
N ASP A 240 5.35 -28.73 5.78
CA ASP A 240 3.89 -28.62 6.00
C ASP A 240 3.54 -28.24 7.47
N GLU A 241 4.39 -27.43 8.08
CA GLU A 241 4.18 -26.90 9.42
C GLU A 241 3.34 -25.63 9.40
N PRO A 242 2.56 -25.34 10.48
CA PRO A 242 1.77 -24.11 10.56
C PRO A 242 2.66 -22.85 10.57
N PHE A 243 2.17 -21.75 9.99
CA PHE A 243 2.88 -20.46 9.99
C PHE A 243 2.69 -19.70 11.31
N ALA A 244 1.57 -19.91 12.03
CA ALA A 244 1.23 -19.16 13.24
C ALA A 244 2.35 -19.11 14.29
N PRO A 245 3.10 -20.19 14.58
CA PRO A 245 4.21 -20.14 15.55
C PRO A 245 5.31 -19.15 15.17
N LEU A 246 5.60 -18.98 13.87
CA LEU A 246 6.62 -18.04 13.38
C LEU A 246 6.21 -16.57 13.64
N PHE A 247 4.91 -16.30 13.66
CA PHE A 247 4.35 -14.97 13.88
C PHE A 247 3.89 -14.74 15.33
N ALA A 248 4.18 -15.66 16.26
CA ALA A 248 3.69 -15.63 17.65
C ALA A 248 4.04 -14.32 18.39
N ASN A 249 5.20 -13.74 18.11
CA ASN A 249 5.66 -12.50 18.74
C ASN A 249 5.37 -11.24 17.87
N THR A 250 4.52 -11.36 16.85
CA THR A 250 4.14 -10.26 15.97
C THR A 250 2.66 -9.92 16.13
N ALA A 251 2.27 -8.74 15.66
CA ALA A 251 0.86 -8.35 15.61
C ALA A 251 0.02 -9.21 14.63
N LEU A 252 0.67 -9.99 13.76
CA LEU A 252 0.03 -10.84 12.75
C LEU A 252 -0.34 -12.23 13.25
N PHE A 253 -0.11 -12.57 14.52
CA PHE A 253 -0.37 -13.91 15.05
C PHE A 253 -1.79 -14.41 14.75
N ALA A 254 -2.81 -13.62 15.06
CA ALA A 254 -4.20 -13.99 14.78
C ALA A 254 -4.48 -14.16 13.27
N ALA A 255 -3.86 -13.34 12.42
CA ALA A 255 -3.94 -13.50 10.97
C ALA A 255 -3.26 -14.79 10.50
N ALA A 256 -2.10 -15.12 11.07
CA ALA A 256 -1.38 -16.36 10.75
C ALA A 256 -2.20 -17.61 11.14
N GLN A 257 -2.83 -17.61 12.32
CA GLN A 257 -3.76 -18.68 12.72
C GLN A 257 -4.91 -18.85 11.73
N ALA A 258 -5.57 -17.74 11.36
CA ALA A 258 -6.64 -17.79 10.36
C ALA A 258 -6.13 -18.25 8.98
N GLY A 259 -4.89 -17.93 8.63
CA GLY A 259 -4.23 -18.40 7.41
C GLY A 259 -4.01 -19.92 7.42
N ASP A 260 -3.55 -20.47 8.54
CA ASP A 260 -3.32 -21.91 8.71
C ASP A 260 -4.64 -22.71 8.70
N GLU A 261 -5.72 -22.13 9.25
CA GLU A 261 -7.06 -22.74 9.25
C GLU A 261 -7.74 -22.66 7.85
N SER A 262 -7.31 -21.74 7.00
CA SER A 262 -7.93 -21.45 5.69
C SER A 262 -7.42 -22.39 4.58
N GLN A 263 -7.38 -23.68 4.78
CA GLN A 263 -6.90 -24.64 3.77
C GLN A 263 -7.83 -24.77 2.56
N SER A 264 -9.11 -24.45 2.73
CA SER A 264 -10.13 -24.45 1.66
C SER A 264 -11.08 -23.25 1.81
N GLY A 265 -11.85 -22.92 0.76
CA GLY A 265 -12.84 -21.85 0.79
C GLY A 265 -12.24 -20.44 0.57
N SER A 266 -12.88 -19.41 1.14
CA SER A 266 -12.49 -18.00 0.94
C SER A 266 -11.37 -17.56 1.87
N LEU A 267 -10.40 -16.81 1.35
CA LEU A 267 -9.36 -16.12 2.14
C LEU A 267 -9.83 -14.75 2.69
N THR A 268 -11.09 -14.36 2.48
CA THR A 268 -11.55 -13.00 2.83
C THR A 268 -11.33 -12.65 4.30
N ALA A 269 -11.60 -13.58 5.22
CA ALA A 269 -11.38 -13.35 6.65
C ALA A 269 -9.89 -13.18 7.00
N PHE A 270 -9.04 -14.05 6.48
CA PHE A 270 -7.59 -13.97 6.61
C PHE A 270 -7.04 -12.64 6.07
N GLU A 271 -7.40 -12.29 4.84
CA GLU A 271 -6.96 -11.04 4.19
C GLU A 271 -7.42 -9.81 5.00
N ARG A 272 -8.64 -9.86 5.55
CA ARG A 272 -9.16 -8.79 6.39
C ARG A 272 -8.37 -8.66 7.69
N LEU A 273 -8.00 -9.74 8.34
CA LEU A 273 -7.17 -9.73 9.55
C LEU A 273 -5.78 -9.13 9.26
N CYS A 274 -5.16 -9.49 8.16
CA CYS A 274 -3.88 -8.89 7.74
C CYS A 274 -4.00 -7.36 7.58
N ASP A 275 -5.03 -6.87 6.88
CA ASP A 275 -5.23 -5.44 6.64
C ASP A 275 -5.61 -4.71 7.94
N ASN A 276 -6.49 -5.30 8.76
CA ASN A 276 -6.91 -4.70 10.03
C ASN A 276 -5.75 -4.61 11.04
N THR A 277 -4.80 -5.53 11.00
CA THR A 277 -3.57 -5.45 11.79
C THR A 277 -2.74 -4.21 11.41
N LEU A 278 -2.61 -3.90 10.13
CA LEU A 278 -1.96 -2.66 9.68
C LEU A 278 -2.74 -1.43 10.15
N THR A 279 -4.08 -1.45 10.06
CA THR A 279 -4.93 -0.36 10.55
C THR A 279 -4.76 -0.16 12.06
N ALA A 280 -4.78 -1.23 12.85
CA ALA A 280 -4.56 -1.18 14.29
C ALA A 280 -3.18 -0.63 14.66
N TYR A 281 -2.15 -0.89 13.84
CA TYR A 281 -0.82 -0.35 14.07
C TYR A 281 -0.81 1.18 13.98
N PHE A 282 -1.26 1.77 12.89
CA PHE A 282 -1.22 3.22 12.75
C PHE A 282 -2.30 3.93 13.60
N ALA A 283 -3.37 3.24 14.00
CA ALA A 283 -4.35 3.76 14.94
C ALA A 283 -3.74 4.08 16.34
N LYS A 284 -2.58 3.52 16.69
CA LYS A 284 -1.81 3.91 17.90
C LYS A 284 -1.47 5.40 17.91
N ALA A 285 -1.35 6.03 16.75
CA ALA A 285 -1.10 7.46 16.66
C ALA A 285 -2.25 8.33 17.23
N LYS A 286 -3.46 7.80 17.43
CA LYS A 286 -4.57 8.53 18.07
C LYS A 286 -4.23 9.06 19.46
N SER A 287 -3.36 8.35 20.20
CA SER A 287 -2.89 8.76 21.53
C SER A 287 -1.71 9.74 21.49
N VAL A 288 -1.15 10.01 20.30
CA VAL A 288 -0.03 10.94 20.13
C VAL A 288 -0.55 12.35 19.87
N VAL A 289 -0.13 13.33 20.66
CA VAL A 289 -0.61 14.71 20.54
C VAL A 289 -0.05 15.38 19.27
N PHE A 290 1.25 15.25 19.03
CA PHE A 290 1.94 15.77 17.86
C PHE A 290 3.20 14.92 17.57
N GLY A 291 3.60 14.87 16.32
CA GLY A 291 4.74 14.10 15.86
C GLY A 291 4.50 13.51 14.48
N GLU A 292 5.53 12.87 13.95
CA GLU A 292 5.50 12.17 12.66
C GLU A 292 4.39 11.11 12.58
N GLN A 293 4.08 10.46 13.72
CA GLN A 293 3.06 9.41 13.82
C GLN A 293 1.70 9.89 13.37
N VAL A 294 1.36 11.16 13.65
CA VAL A 294 0.08 11.77 13.23
C VAL A 294 0.02 11.89 11.71
N VAL A 295 1.12 12.33 11.09
CA VAL A 295 1.23 12.45 9.62
C VAL A 295 1.13 11.08 8.96
N ILE A 296 1.91 10.10 9.44
CA ILE A 296 1.91 8.73 8.93
C ILE A 296 0.51 8.11 9.02
N ALA A 297 -0.13 8.22 10.20
CA ALA A 297 -1.45 7.65 10.43
C ALA A 297 -2.52 8.29 9.55
N TYR A 298 -2.47 9.61 9.34
CA TYR A 298 -3.42 10.30 8.48
C TYR A 298 -3.29 9.87 7.02
N LEU A 299 -2.06 9.71 6.50
CA LEU A 299 -1.83 9.22 5.15
C LEU A 299 -2.28 7.75 4.98
N CYS A 300 -2.03 6.90 5.97
CA CYS A 300 -2.55 5.52 6.00
C CYS A 300 -4.09 5.50 6.03
N ALA A 301 -4.70 6.37 6.87
CA ALA A 301 -6.14 6.48 6.99
C ALA A 301 -6.80 6.91 5.67
N LEU A 302 -6.20 7.86 4.96
CA LEU A 302 -6.64 8.27 3.62
C LEU A 302 -6.63 7.10 2.62
N GLU A 303 -5.57 6.30 2.59
CA GLU A 303 -5.49 5.14 1.68
C GLU A 303 -6.53 4.07 2.03
N ASN A 304 -6.79 3.83 3.31
CA ASN A 304 -7.86 2.94 3.76
C ASN A 304 -9.25 3.47 3.37
N GLU A 305 -9.46 4.78 3.57
CA GLU A 305 -10.70 5.46 3.16
C GLU A 305 -10.94 5.32 1.65
N ILE A 306 -9.93 5.59 0.82
CA ILE A 306 -10.02 5.47 -0.64
C ILE A 306 -10.34 4.02 -1.04
N SER A 307 -9.74 3.05 -0.38
CA SER A 307 -10.01 1.64 -0.63
C SER A 307 -11.45 1.25 -0.25
N ALA A 308 -11.95 1.75 0.90
CA ALA A 308 -13.32 1.53 1.34
C ALA A 308 -14.33 2.22 0.42
N ALA A 309 -14.08 3.47 0.04
CA ALA A 309 -14.92 4.23 -0.89
C ALA A 309 -15.05 3.51 -2.23
N ARG A 310 -13.92 3.04 -2.80
CA ARG A 310 -13.90 2.25 -4.02
C ARG A 310 -14.76 1.00 -3.88
N MET A 311 -14.57 0.24 -2.82
CA MET A 311 -15.27 -1.03 -2.59
C MET A 311 -16.79 -0.83 -2.44
N ILE A 312 -17.21 0.22 -1.71
CA ILE A 312 -18.63 0.52 -1.50
C ILE A 312 -19.29 0.97 -2.80
N ILE A 313 -18.72 2.01 -3.46
CA ILE A 313 -19.33 2.56 -4.69
C ILE A 313 -19.37 1.49 -5.79
N SER A 314 -18.27 0.78 -6.05
CA SER A 314 -18.23 -0.28 -7.06
C SER A 314 -19.18 -1.43 -6.72
N GLY A 315 -19.29 -1.81 -5.44
CA GLY A 315 -20.21 -2.83 -4.99
C GLY A 315 -21.69 -2.44 -5.18
N LEU A 316 -22.03 -1.18 -4.83
CA LEU A 316 -23.38 -0.64 -5.06
C LEU A 316 -23.72 -0.54 -6.55
N GLN A 317 -22.77 -0.06 -7.38
CA GLN A 317 -22.95 -0.01 -8.84
C GLN A 317 -23.16 -1.40 -9.46
N ALA A 318 -22.49 -2.42 -8.91
CA ALA A 318 -22.66 -3.81 -9.32
C ALA A 318 -23.92 -4.48 -8.73
N GLY A 319 -24.72 -3.77 -7.93
CA GLY A 319 -25.93 -4.31 -7.30
C GLY A 319 -25.65 -5.36 -6.22
N LEU A 320 -24.48 -5.38 -5.61
CA LEU A 320 -24.14 -6.34 -4.56
C LEU A 320 -24.92 -6.04 -3.27
N PRO A 321 -25.37 -7.08 -2.54
CA PRO A 321 -25.97 -6.90 -1.22
C PRO A 321 -25.03 -6.20 -0.24
N ALA A 322 -25.58 -5.32 0.61
CA ALA A 322 -24.81 -4.57 1.60
C ALA A 322 -23.94 -5.47 2.50
N ASP A 323 -24.43 -6.64 2.90
CA ASP A 323 -23.67 -7.57 3.74
C ASP A 323 -22.50 -8.20 2.99
N THR A 324 -22.61 -8.42 1.67
CA THR A 324 -21.51 -8.89 0.83
C THR A 324 -20.39 -7.84 0.74
N ILE A 325 -20.76 -6.56 0.60
CA ILE A 325 -19.78 -5.45 0.60
C ILE A 325 -19.17 -5.33 1.99
N ARG A 326 -19.99 -5.32 3.06
CA ARG A 326 -19.55 -5.19 4.46
C ARG A 326 -18.54 -6.28 4.85
N ALA A 327 -18.75 -7.53 4.43
CA ALA A 327 -17.83 -8.64 4.72
C ALA A 327 -16.42 -8.42 4.15
N ARG A 328 -16.29 -7.60 3.12
CA ARG A 328 -15.02 -7.29 2.46
C ARG A 328 -14.37 -6.00 2.96
N LEU A 329 -15.11 -5.14 3.65
CA LEU A 329 -14.55 -3.90 4.19
C LEU A 329 -13.52 -4.17 5.28
N ARG A 330 -12.58 -3.25 5.36
CA ARG A 330 -11.53 -3.20 6.40
C ARG A 330 -11.94 -2.22 7.49
N ASP A 331 -11.34 -2.37 8.67
CA ASP A 331 -11.52 -1.39 9.73
C ASP A 331 -10.97 -0.05 9.27
N LEU A 332 -11.70 1.01 9.58
CA LEU A 332 -11.28 2.37 9.31
C LEU A 332 -10.51 2.96 10.51
N TYR A 333 -9.79 4.03 10.23
CA TYR A 333 -9.04 4.75 11.26
C TYR A 333 -9.96 5.44 12.26
N GLN A 334 -11.12 5.96 11.83
CA GLN A 334 -12.10 6.69 12.64
C GLN A 334 -13.12 5.74 13.27
#